data_4d4f28a75015c3ae2e7dc439d3dce492
#
_entry.id   4d4f28a75015c3ae2e7dc439d3dce492
#
_cell.length_a   1.000
_cell.length_b   1.000
_cell.length_c   1.000
_cell.angle_alpha   90.00
_cell.angle_beta   90.00
_cell.angle_gamma   90.00
#
_symmetry.space_group_name_H-M   'P 1'
#
loop_
_entity.id
_entity.type
_entity.pdbx_description
1 polymer ?
#
loop_
_entity_poly.entity_id
_entity_poly.type
_entity_poly.pdbx_seq_one_letter_code
_entity_poly.pdbx_strand_id
1 'polypeptide(L)'
;MSHPVNINPVLGLLFNQRYSRDLAAVIYEGRTFSYDEFAANARELAASLAASGVGEGDRVVYLGLNSEMFLRTMFATWWLGGVFEPPNFRLAPREVGELLVRSAPRVMIVEPGHVPVVDAALGTQDSAGQENAGWPFRTETVLIDDDPAAPLNAGLEVAEHWIPLSGFVQRAEGTELGEPVETTDDTLAILMFTSGTTGKPKGVRLSHGNIFWNAFNVDSLVDTRRRDINYAVAPLFHIGALNSFTVRALVRGNTTVVRRGFVPSQVLADIENYGVNNAFFVPAMLLALTHDPEFEGSTLDSLRALICAGAPVPPVVISLFESKHVPVQQAWGLTETAPFATYLPTELTYKKAGSAGMPMLYTEVRIVDPGTGEPVTEPDTRGELWVRGPNVTTGYWEDEGATAAAFTDGWFHTGDIGYRDPDGYYYIVDRLKDMIITGGENVYPAEIERVLAEHPDISDAAVVGAPDEEWGERIVAVLQPQPGHEVPSIAELRQFCSDRLARYKLPKDLVTVAEVPRNGSGKLDKVAIRQLVRG
;
A
#
# COMPACT_ATOMS: atom_id res chain seq x y z
N MET A 1 35.67 -12.32 -11.81
CA MET A 1 34.69 -11.65 -10.96
C MET A 1 33.47 -11.41 -11.86
N SER A 2 32.31 -11.98 -11.53
CA SER A 2 31.07 -11.70 -12.25
C SER A 2 30.69 -10.24 -11.95
N HIS A 3 30.55 -9.41 -12.96
CA HIS A 3 29.95 -8.08 -12.76
C HIS A 3 28.51 -8.27 -12.28
N PRO A 4 28.06 -7.54 -11.24
CA PRO A 4 26.66 -7.55 -10.88
C PRO A 4 25.82 -7.09 -12.07
N VAL A 5 24.64 -7.67 -12.24
CA VAL A 5 23.70 -7.25 -13.28
C VAL A 5 23.06 -5.95 -12.83
N ASN A 6 23.05 -4.95 -13.71
CA ASN A 6 22.31 -3.72 -13.44
C ASN A 6 20.80 -3.99 -13.55
N ILE A 7 20.08 -3.80 -12.44
CA ILE A 7 18.62 -4.06 -12.33
C ILE A 7 17.80 -2.78 -12.23
N ASN A 8 18.38 -1.62 -12.58
CA ASN A 8 17.67 -0.35 -12.57
C ASN A 8 16.43 -0.39 -13.48
N PRO A 9 15.21 -0.16 -12.98
CA PRO A 9 13.99 -0.19 -13.79
C PRO A 9 13.98 0.80 -14.97
N VAL A 10 14.77 1.88 -14.88
CA VAL A 10 14.94 2.84 -15.97
C VAL A 10 15.45 2.19 -17.26
N LEU A 11 16.25 1.13 -17.15
CA LEU A 11 16.73 0.38 -18.33
C LEU A 11 15.58 -0.25 -19.11
N GLY A 12 14.57 -0.77 -18.41
CA GLY A 12 13.35 -1.30 -19.04
C GLY A 12 12.55 -0.22 -19.74
N LEU A 13 12.43 0.97 -19.12
CA LEU A 13 11.79 2.13 -19.74
C LEU A 13 12.52 2.54 -21.02
N LEU A 14 13.86 2.67 -21.00
CA LEU A 14 14.67 3.02 -22.16
C LEU A 14 14.64 1.94 -23.27
N PHE A 15 14.61 0.67 -22.87
CA PHE A 15 14.41 -0.42 -23.83
C PHE A 15 13.08 -0.24 -24.58
N ASN A 16 11.99 0.08 -23.88
CA ASN A 16 10.69 0.27 -24.52
C ASN A 16 10.61 1.60 -25.29
N GLN A 17 11.28 2.65 -24.85
CA GLN A 17 11.46 3.87 -25.65
C GLN A 17 12.09 3.54 -27.01
N ARG A 18 13.07 2.65 -27.04
CA ARG A 18 13.75 2.26 -28.29
C ARG A 18 12.92 1.36 -29.19
N TYR A 19 12.23 0.36 -28.61
CA TYR A 19 11.60 -0.73 -29.37
C TYR A 19 10.07 -0.69 -29.42
N SER A 20 9.43 0.18 -28.65
CA SER A 20 7.98 0.34 -28.54
C SER A 20 7.59 1.81 -28.44
N ARG A 21 8.33 2.66 -29.12
CA ARG A 21 8.36 4.12 -29.00
C ARG A 21 6.97 4.76 -28.96
N ASP A 22 6.11 4.38 -29.91
CA ASP A 22 4.80 4.98 -30.13
C ASP A 22 3.68 4.32 -29.30
N LEU A 23 4.00 3.25 -28.54
CA LEU A 23 3.03 2.65 -27.62
C LEU A 23 2.77 3.58 -26.44
N ALA A 24 1.51 3.61 -25.99
CA ALA A 24 1.16 4.29 -24.77
C ALA A 24 1.87 3.65 -23.58
N ALA A 25 2.69 4.42 -22.88
CA ALA A 25 3.28 4.04 -21.59
C ALA A 25 2.30 4.35 -20.46
N VAL A 26 1.78 5.58 -20.44
CA VAL A 26 0.86 6.07 -19.43
C VAL A 26 -0.34 6.73 -20.10
N ILE A 27 -1.54 6.42 -19.60
CA ILE A 27 -2.78 7.17 -19.90
C ILE A 27 -3.23 7.78 -18.58
N TYR A 28 -3.18 9.09 -18.47
CA TYR A 28 -3.51 9.82 -17.25
C TYR A 28 -4.60 10.85 -17.54
N GLU A 29 -5.76 10.68 -16.91
CA GLU A 29 -6.93 11.58 -17.04
C GLU A 29 -7.23 11.94 -18.50
N GLY A 30 -7.21 10.94 -19.38
CA GLY A 30 -7.47 11.09 -20.82
C GLY A 30 -6.29 11.56 -21.67
N ARG A 31 -5.18 11.98 -21.09
CA ARG A 31 -3.92 12.25 -21.81
C ARG A 31 -3.12 10.97 -21.97
N THR A 32 -2.63 10.74 -23.17
CA THR A 32 -1.74 9.61 -23.46
C THR A 32 -0.30 10.10 -23.59
N PHE A 33 0.60 9.42 -22.92
CA PHE A 33 2.04 9.58 -23.04
C PHE A 33 2.60 8.30 -23.65
N SER A 34 3.23 8.43 -24.81
CA SER A 34 3.96 7.32 -25.42
C SER A 34 5.21 6.97 -24.60
N TYR A 35 5.83 5.83 -24.88
CA TYR A 35 7.12 5.49 -24.26
C TYR A 35 8.19 6.52 -24.59
N ASP A 36 8.15 7.10 -25.79
CA ASP A 36 9.10 8.16 -26.16
C ASP A 36 8.90 9.42 -25.33
N GLU A 37 7.66 9.90 -25.21
CA GLU A 37 7.33 11.09 -24.45
C GLU A 37 7.57 10.88 -22.94
N PHE A 38 7.12 9.76 -22.39
CA PHE A 38 7.28 9.50 -20.96
C PHE A 38 8.77 9.36 -20.56
N ALA A 39 9.58 8.66 -21.36
CA ALA A 39 11.01 8.54 -21.11
C ALA A 39 11.75 9.86 -21.29
N ALA A 40 11.37 10.67 -22.28
CA ALA A 40 11.94 12.01 -22.49
C ALA A 40 11.63 12.92 -21.27
N ASN A 41 10.36 12.93 -20.81
CA ASN A 41 9.93 13.71 -19.66
C ASN A 41 10.64 13.26 -18.37
N ALA A 42 10.81 11.94 -18.16
CA ALA A 42 11.56 11.42 -17.02
C ALA A 42 13.04 11.82 -17.06
N ARG A 43 13.65 11.81 -18.25
CA ARG A 43 15.02 12.23 -18.45
C ARG A 43 15.22 13.72 -18.19
N GLU A 44 14.31 14.56 -18.66
CA GLU A 44 14.31 16.00 -18.43
C GLU A 44 14.22 16.33 -16.93
N LEU A 45 13.29 15.66 -16.22
CA LEU A 45 13.18 15.82 -14.76
C LEU A 45 14.44 15.30 -14.05
N ALA A 46 15.03 14.19 -14.50
CA ALA A 46 16.28 13.69 -13.94
C ALA A 46 17.44 14.70 -14.10
N ALA A 47 17.54 15.39 -15.25
CA ALA A 47 18.52 16.46 -15.45
C ALA A 47 18.30 17.61 -14.46
N SER A 48 17.04 17.98 -14.19
CA SER A 48 16.69 19.03 -13.23
C SER A 48 17.03 18.64 -11.79
N LEU A 49 16.74 17.39 -11.42
CA LEU A 49 17.13 16.83 -10.12
C LEU A 49 18.66 16.80 -9.97
N ALA A 50 19.39 16.38 -11.01
CA ALA A 50 20.86 16.39 -11.01
C ALA A 50 21.44 17.81 -10.86
N ALA A 51 20.86 18.81 -11.54
CA ALA A 51 21.25 20.22 -11.40
C ALA A 51 21.02 20.74 -9.98
N SER A 52 20.03 20.20 -9.25
CA SER A 52 19.79 20.46 -7.82
C SER A 52 20.66 19.62 -6.88
N GLY A 53 21.59 18.85 -7.44
CA GLY A 53 22.56 18.05 -6.71
C GLY A 53 21.99 16.75 -6.15
N VAL A 54 20.89 16.23 -6.72
CA VAL A 54 20.41 14.88 -6.41
C VAL A 54 21.35 13.86 -7.03
N GLY A 55 21.76 12.89 -6.23
CA GLY A 55 22.61 11.77 -6.63
C GLY A 55 22.23 10.48 -5.91
N GLU A 56 23.16 9.51 -5.93
CA GLU A 56 22.95 8.21 -5.33
C GLU A 56 22.62 8.33 -3.83
N GLY A 57 21.53 7.69 -3.41
CA GLY A 57 21.06 7.67 -2.03
C GLY A 57 20.34 8.94 -1.57
N ASP A 58 20.30 10.05 -2.35
CA ASP A 58 19.50 11.21 -2.00
C ASP A 58 18.00 10.93 -2.14
N ARG A 59 17.19 11.44 -1.20
CA ARG A 59 15.74 11.27 -1.20
C ARG A 59 15.08 12.35 -2.02
N VAL A 60 14.15 11.92 -2.88
CA VAL A 60 13.23 12.80 -3.60
C VAL A 60 11.81 12.46 -3.21
N VAL A 61 11.12 13.41 -2.60
CA VAL A 61 9.73 13.27 -2.15
C VAL A 61 8.78 13.66 -3.27
N TYR A 62 7.71 12.88 -3.45
CA TYR A 62 6.53 13.30 -4.20
C TYR A 62 5.32 13.31 -3.29
N LEU A 63 4.66 14.45 -3.12
CA LEU A 63 3.46 14.61 -2.32
C LEU A 63 2.28 15.06 -3.20
N GLY A 64 1.40 14.13 -3.50
CA GLY A 64 0.24 14.33 -4.35
C GLY A 64 -0.55 13.05 -4.56
N LEU A 65 -1.58 13.12 -5.38
CA LEU A 65 -2.39 11.98 -5.79
C LEU A 65 -1.66 11.14 -6.86
N ASN A 66 -2.29 10.03 -7.28
CA ASN A 66 -1.80 9.28 -8.43
C ASN A 66 -1.78 10.18 -9.67
N SER A 67 -0.66 10.22 -10.35
CA SER A 67 -0.47 11.03 -11.56
C SER A 67 0.66 10.49 -12.44
N GLU A 68 0.75 11.01 -13.65
CA GLU A 68 1.92 10.78 -14.50
C GLU A 68 3.18 11.33 -13.83
N MET A 69 3.07 12.49 -13.17
CA MET A 69 4.19 13.13 -12.46
C MET A 69 4.70 12.27 -11.28
N PHE A 70 3.84 11.53 -10.59
CA PHE A 70 4.27 10.55 -9.57
C PHE A 70 5.24 9.52 -10.18
N LEU A 71 4.85 8.93 -11.31
CA LEU A 71 5.67 7.93 -11.99
C LEU A 71 6.92 8.57 -12.62
N ARG A 72 6.80 9.74 -13.21
CA ARG A 72 7.91 10.52 -13.78
C ARG A 72 8.95 10.81 -12.71
N THR A 73 8.53 11.31 -11.54
CA THR A 73 9.42 11.60 -10.40
C THR A 73 10.17 10.35 -9.95
N MET A 74 9.47 9.23 -9.83
CA MET A 74 10.08 7.96 -9.42
C MET A 74 11.17 7.51 -10.42
N PHE A 75 10.88 7.48 -11.71
CA PHE A 75 11.86 7.07 -12.72
C PHE A 75 13.01 8.07 -12.86
N ALA A 76 12.74 9.38 -12.75
CA ALA A 76 13.76 10.41 -12.74
C ALA A 76 14.72 10.27 -11.54
N THR A 77 14.18 9.97 -10.37
CA THR A 77 14.96 9.71 -9.15
C THR A 77 15.86 8.49 -9.32
N TRP A 78 15.30 7.38 -9.81
CA TRP A 78 16.06 6.15 -10.06
C TRP A 78 17.10 6.28 -11.16
N TRP A 79 16.92 7.21 -12.13
CA TRP A 79 17.95 7.52 -13.13
C TRP A 79 19.28 7.92 -12.48
N LEU A 80 19.17 8.66 -11.37
CA LEU A 80 20.31 9.19 -10.62
C LEU A 80 20.79 8.28 -9.47
N GLY A 81 20.19 7.10 -9.28
CA GLY A 81 20.44 6.26 -8.12
C GLY A 81 19.86 6.82 -6.82
N GLY A 82 18.98 7.81 -6.91
CA GLY A 82 18.27 8.39 -5.78
C GLY A 82 17.16 7.48 -5.23
N VAL A 83 16.66 7.85 -4.07
CA VAL A 83 15.61 7.13 -3.32
C VAL A 83 14.29 7.86 -3.46
N PHE A 84 13.32 7.23 -4.09
CA PHE A 84 11.97 7.79 -4.21
C PHE A 84 11.20 7.65 -2.90
N GLU A 85 10.55 8.71 -2.45
CA GLU A 85 9.79 8.74 -1.21
C GLU A 85 8.39 9.30 -1.46
N PRO A 86 7.36 8.44 -1.54
CA PRO A 86 5.96 8.83 -1.69
C PRO A 86 5.22 8.83 -0.35
N PRO A 87 5.13 9.97 0.38
CA PRO A 87 4.32 10.05 1.59
C PRO A 87 2.83 9.86 1.30
N ASN A 88 2.10 9.39 2.31
CA ASN A 88 0.65 9.40 2.26
C ASN A 88 0.15 10.86 2.23
N PHE A 89 -0.50 11.25 1.16
CA PHE A 89 -1.01 12.60 0.94
C PHE A 89 -2.11 13.04 1.93
N ARG A 90 -2.61 12.12 2.77
CA ARG A 90 -3.62 12.39 3.81
C ARG A 90 -3.02 12.73 5.17
N LEU A 91 -1.70 12.72 5.29
CA LEU A 91 -1.02 13.04 6.53
C LEU A 91 -1.27 14.50 6.96
N ALA A 92 -1.39 14.69 8.27
CA ALA A 92 -1.47 16.02 8.85
C ALA A 92 -0.10 16.75 8.76
N PRO A 93 -0.08 18.10 8.83
CA PRO A 93 1.17 18.87 8.73
C PRO A 93 2.27 18.40 9.68
N ARG A 94 1.94 18.08 10.92
CA ARG A 94 2.92 17.59 11.90
C ARG A 94 3.52 16.24 11.49
N GLU A 95 2.71 15.34 10.98
CA GLU A 95 3.18 14.02 10.53
C GLU A 95 4.09 14.14 9.32
N VAL A 96 3.73 15.02 8.37
CA VAL A 96 4.59 15.36 7.22
C VAL A 96 5.91 15.93 7.71
N GLY A 97 5.89 16.88 8.64
CA GLY A 97 7.11 17.47 9.22
C GLY A 97 8.01 16.43 9.88
N GLU A 98 7.47 15.55 10.72
CA GLU A 98 8.22 14.47 11.37
C GLU A 98 8.87 13.51 10.35
N LEU A 99 8.16 13.21 9.26
CA LEU A 99 8.67 12.35 8.18
C LEU A 99 9.82 13.05 7.45
N LEU A 100 9.64 14.31 7.05
CA LEU A 100 10.65 15.07 6.30
C LEU A 100 11.92 15.30 7.13
N VAL A 101 11.81 15.53 8.44
CA VAL A 101 12.97 15.62 9.35
C VAL A 101 13.78 14.32 9.33
N ARG A 102 13.12 13.17 9.31
CA ARG A 102 13.80 11.85 9.33
C ARG A 102 14.41 11.47 8.00
N SER A 103 13.75 11.78 6.89
CA SER A 103 14.23 11.41 5.57
C SER A 103 15.22 12.43 4.99
N ALA A 104 15.15 13.70 5.43
CA ALA A 104 15.97 14.79 4.95
C ALA A 104 16.08 14.83 3.40
N PRO A 105 14.95 15.03 2.68
CA PRO A 105 14.93 14.96 1.24
C PRO A 105 15.71 16.12 0.60
N ARG A 106 16.33 15.86 -0.55
CA ARG A 106 17.02 16.88 -1.33
C ARG A 106 16.06 17.76 -2.11
N VAL A 107 15.05 17.15 -2.70
CA VAL A 107 14.00 17.82 -3.47
C VAL A 107 12.64 17.24 -3.06
N MET A 108 11.64 18.11 -2.99
CA MET A 108 10.24 17.74 -2.78
C MET A 108 9.40 18.29 -3.92
N ILE A 109 8.70 17.42 -4.63
CA ILE A 109 7.78 17.77 -5.72
C ILE A 109 6.35 17.60 -5.19
N VAL A 110 5.57 18.67 -5.24
CA VAL A 110 4.29 18.77 -4.54
C VAL A 110 3.18 19.25 -5.48
N GLU A 111 2.02 18.60 -5.41
CA GLU A 111 0.82 19.09 -6.08
C GLU A 111 0.21 20.30 -5.34
N PRO A 112 -0.45 21.22 -6.08
CA PRO A 112 -1.01 22.46 -5.53
C PRO A 112 -1.90 22.26 -4.30
N GLY A 113 -2.72 21.20 -4.29
CA GLY A 113 -3.62 20.90 -3.18
C GLY A 113 -2.93 20.57 -1.85
N HIS A 114 -1.63 20.28 -1.87
CA HIS A 114 -0.84 19.88 -0.69
C HIS A 114 0.13 20.97 -0.22
N VAL A 115 0.23 22.11 -0.93
CA VAL A 115 1.06 23.25 -0.53
C VAL A 115 0.74 23.73 0.90
N PRO A 116 -0.53 23.92 1.31
CA PRO A 116 -0.84 24.36 2.67
C PRO A 116 -0.37 23.40 3.77
N VAL A 117 -0.39 22.09 3.48
CA VAL A 117 0.06 21.06 4.42
C VAL A 117 1.58 21.12 4.58
N VAL A 118 2.30 21.32 3.48
CA VAL A 118 3.77 21.43 3.49
C VAL A 118 4.19 22.73 4.16
N ASP A 119 3.59 23.88 3.81
CA ASP A 119 3.89 25.17 4.43
C ASP A 119 3.66 25.14 5.95
N ALA A 120 2.56 24.52 6.38
CA ALA A 120 2.29 24.32 7.79
C ALA A 120 3.31 23.36 8.45
N ALA A 121 3.73 22.31 7.76
CA ALA A 121 4.76 21.37 8.24
C ALA A 121 6.12 22.06 8.40
N LEU A 122 6.50 22.94 7.47
CA LEU A 122 7.74 23.71 7.51
C LEU A 122 7.73 24.78 8.62
N GLY A 123 6.55 25.31 8.96
CA GLY A 123 6.36 26.31 10.01
C GLY A 123 6.04 25.74 11.40
N THR A 124 5.89 24.42 11.57
CA THR A 124 5.57 23.81 12.89
C THR A 124 6.77 23.87 13.84
N GLN A 125 6.49 24.20 15.10
CA GLN A 125 7.46 24.12 16.21
C GLN A 125 7.83 22.65 16.48
N ASP A 126 9.07 22.42 16.89
CA ASP A 126 9.49 21.12 17.39
C ASP A 126 8.69 20.73 18.66
N SER A 127 8.83 19.48 19.12
CA SER A 127 8.19 18.97 20.34
C SER A 127 8.64 19.70 21.63
N ALA A 128 9.64 20.59 21.55
CA ALA A 128 10.14 21.44 22.62
C ALA A 128 9.60 22.88 22.56
N GLY A 129 8.74 23.22 21.57
CA GLY A 129 8.15 24.54 21.42
C GLY A 129 9.11 25.59 20.84
N GLN A 130 10.25 25.18 20.27
CA GLN A 130 11.15 26.06 19.53
C GLN A 130 10.59 26.21 18.11
N GLU A 131 10.42 27.46 17.65
CA GLU A 131 10.20 27.70 16.23
C GLU A 131 11.37 27.05 15.48
N ASN A 132 11.07 26.19 14.50
CA ASN A 132 12.07 25.69 13.57
C ASN A 132 12.64 26.91 12.82
N ALA A 133 13.62 27.56 13.42
CA ALA A 133 14.36 28.65 12.83
C ALA A 133 15.21 28.13 11.68
N GLY A 134 14.55 27.95 10.54
CA GLY A 134 15.13 27.40 9.33
C GLY A 134 15.10 25.86 9.32
N TRP A 135 14.39 25.33 8.38
CA TRP A 135 14.44 23.93 7.96
C TRP A 135 15.90 23.44 7.94
N PRO A 136 16.27 22.38 8.70
CA PRO A 136 17.67 22.01 8.91
C PRO A 136 18.36 21.52 7.63
N PHE A 137 17.60 21.35 6.54
CA PHE A 137 18.07 20.80 5.29
C PHE A 137 17.86 21.79 4.14
N ARG A 138 18.73 21.76 3.14
CA ARG A 138 18.56 22.50 1.88
C ARG A 138 17.63 21.74 0.94
N THR A 139 16.38 21.50 1.35
CA THR A 139 15.37 20.88 0.50
C THR A 139 14.81 21.92 -0.46
N GLU A 140 14.91 21.67 -1.75
CA GLU A 140 14.18 22.47 -2.74
C GLU A 140 12.72 22.00 -2.83
N THR A 141 11.79 22.95 -2.73
CA THR A 141 10.36 22.70 -2.84
C THR A 141 9.86 23.08 -4.23
N VAL A 142 9.43 22.08 -4.99
CA VAL A 142 8.97 22.25 -6.37
C VAL A 142 7.46 22.09 -6.43
N LEU A 143 6.78 23.10 -6.96
CA LEU A 143 5.33 23.10 -7.14
C LEU A 143 4.98 22.68 -8.56
N ILE A 144 4.11 21.68 -8.71
CA ILE A 144 3.56 21.31 -10.01
C ILE A 144 2.60 22.39 -10.47
N ASP A 145 2.90 23.07 -11.57
CA ASP A 145 2.13 24.20 -12.10
C ASP A 145 1.52 23.92 -13.49
N ASP A 146 1.78 22.77 -14.08
CA ASP A 146 1.44 22.41 -15.45
C ASP A 146 0.49 21.21 -15.61
N ASP A 147 -0.03 20.64 -14.48
CA ASP A 147 -0.99 19.53 -14.54
C ASP A 147 -2.44 20.03 -14.63
N PRO A 148 -3.12 19.87 -15.77
CA PRO A 148 -4.52 20.26 -15.91
C PRO A 148 -5.49 19.52 -14.98
N ALA A 149 -5.11 18.32 -14.52
CA ALA A 149 -5.93 17.51 -13.61
C ALA A 149 -5.70 17.90 -12.13
N ALA A 150 -4.65 18.70 -11.86
CA ALA A 150 -4.34 19.26 -10.54
C ALA A 150 -4.06 20.77 -10.65
N PRO A 151 -5.02 21.58 -11.12
CA PRO A 151 -4.78 23.00 -11.39
C PRO A 151 -4.48 23.78 -10.12
N LEU A 152 -3.69 24.83 -10.25
CA LEU A 152 -3.51 25.83 -9.22
C LEU A 152 -4.86 26.47 -8.85
N ASN A 153 -5.24 26.40 -7.60
CA ASN A 153 -6.45 27.07 -7.12
C ASN A 153 -6.28 28.60 -7.18
N ALA A 154 -7.28 29.32 -7.69
CA ALA A 154 -7.24 30.76 -7.90
C ALA A 154 -7.03 31.60 -6.61
N GLY A 155 -7.05 30.99 -5.43
CA GLY A 155 -6.80 31.64 -4.13
C GLY A 155 -5.60 31.06 -3.37
N LEU A 156 -4.81 30.21 -3.99
CA LEU A 156 -3.62 29.64 -3.35
C LEU A 156 -2.52 30.72 -3.29
N GLU A 157 -2.18 31.16 -2.09
CA GLU A 157 -0.99 31.97 -1.86
C GLU A 157 0.23 31.04 -1.85
N VAL A 158 1.10 31.23 -2.83
CA VAL A 158 2.35 30.46 -2.99
C VAL A 158 3.50 31.30 -2.43
N ALA A 159 4.16 30.80 -1.38
CA ALA A 159 5.28 31.48 -0.77
C ALA A 159 6.51 31.49 -1.73
N GLU A 160 7.42 32.45 -1.54
CA GLU A 160 8.59 32.67 -2.42
C GLU A 160 9.56 31.48 -2.50
N HIS A 161 9.54 30.56 -1.53
CA HIS A 161 10.40 29.38 -1.54
C HIS A 161 9.97 28.30 -2.52
N TRP A 162 8.72 28.37 -3.02
CA TRP A 162 8.22 27.42 -4.02
C TRP A 162 8.76 27.72 -5.41
N ILE A 163 9.35 26.73 -6.03
CA ILE A 163 9.85 26.79 -7.40
C ILE A 163 8.79 26.17 -8.31
N PRO A 164 8.19 26.90 -9.27
CA PRO A 164 7.32 26.27 -10.26
C PRO A 164 8.07 25.17 -11.02
N LEU A 165 7.42 24.04 -11.30
CA LEU A 165 8.02 22.92 -12.02
C LEU A 165 8.57 23.36 -13.38
N SER A 166 7.83 24.19 -14.10
CA SER A 166 8.27 24.79 -15.36
C SER A 166 9.61 25.54 -15.23
N GLY A 167 9.77 26.34 -14.17
CA GLY A 167 11.03 27.03 -13.86
C GLY A 167 12.14 26.09 -13.36
N PHE A 168 11.76 25.03 -12.63
CA PHE A 168 12.69 24.01 -12.15
C PHE A 168 13.30 23.22 -13.32
N VAL A 169 12.48 22.83 -14.29
CA VAL A 169 12.92 22.15 -15.51
C VAL A 169 13.80 23.07 -16.38
N GLN A 170 13.41 24.32 -16.53
CA GLN A 170 14.18 25.29 -17.33
C GLN A 170 15.58 25.54 -16.81
N ARG A 171 15.83 25.42 -15.49
CA ARG A 171 17.18 25.57 -14.89
C ARG A 171 18.18 24.52 -15.39
N ALA A 172 17.70 23.37 -15.83
CA ALA A 172 18.51 22.26 -16.29
C ALA A 172 18.76 22.28 -17.80
N GLU A 173 18.26 23.29 -18.54
CA GLU A 173 18.52 23.41 -19.96
C GLU A 173 20.04 23.41 -20.24
N GLY A 174 20.49 22.48 -21.08
CA GLY A 174 21.92 22.29 -21.40
C GLY A 174 22.70 21.41 -20.42
N THR A 175 22.07 20.91 -19.36
CA THR A 175 22.67 19.89 -18.47
C THR A 175 22.78 18.57 -19.20
N GLU A 176 23.99 18.06 -19.41
CA GLU A 176 24.18 16.71 -19.94
C GLU A 176 23.91 15.68 -18.86
N LEU A 177 22.87 14.89 -19.05
CA LEU A 177 22.55 13.75 -18.20
C LEU A 177 23.26 12.50 -18.73
N GLY A 178 24.01 11.82 -17.85
CA GLY A 178 24.62 10.52 -18.14
C GLY A 178 23.59 9.37 -18.30
N GLU A 179 24.10 8.18 -18.58
CA GLU A 179 23.30 6.96 -18.53
C GLU A 179 22.76 6.73 -17.11
N PRO A 180 21.66 5.96 -16.94
CA PRO A 180 21.16 5.63 -15.62
C PRO A 180 22.21 4.95 -14.75
N VAL A 181 22.26 5.34 -13.48
CA VAL A 181 23.21 4.77 -12.51
C VAL A 181 23.02 3.25 -12.40
N GLU A 182 24.13 2.52 -12.33
CA GLU A 182 24.09 1.07 -12.09
C GLU A 182 23.57 0.79 -10.68
N THR A 183 22.56 -0.08 -10.58
CA THR A 183 21.97 -0.49 -9.31
C THR A 183 22.10 -1.99 -9.12
N THR A 184 22.24 -2.40 -7.86
CA THR A 184 22.31 -3.79 -7.44
C THR A 184 21.12 -4.16 -6.56
N ASP A 185 21.06 -5.42 -6.13
CA ASP A 185 20.02 -5.91 -5.21
C ASP A 185 19.93 -5.06 -3.93
N ASP A 186 21.05 -4.54 -3.43
CA ASP A 186 21.10 -3.80 -2.17
C ASP A 186 20.91 -2.28 -2.33
N THR A 187 20.94 -1.75 -3.56
CA THR A 187 20.77 -0.31 -3.81
C THR A 187 19.36 0.12 -3.41
N LEU A 188 19.24 1.08 -2.49
CA LEU A 188 17.94 1.57 -2.01
C LEU A 188 17.18 2.28 -3.14
N ALA A 189 15.92 1.92 -3.34
CA ALA A 189 15.08 2.46 -4.41
C ALA A 189 13.93 3.31 -3.88
N ILE A 190 13.27 2.84 -2.82
CA ILE A 190 12.10 3.49 -2.23
C ILE A 190 12.25 3.55 -0.71
N LEU A 191 11.90 4.68 -0.12
CA LEU A 191 11.68 4.84 1.31
C LEU A 191 10.19 5.05 1.56
N MET A 192 9.54 4.05 2.15
CA MET A 192 8.08 4.10 2.35
C MET A 192 7.74 4.07 3.84
N PHE A 193 7.13 5.15 4.32
CA PHE A 193 6.77 5.26 5.73
C PHE A 193 5.44 4.55 6.01
N THR A 194 5.44 3.73 7.06
CA THR A 194 4.25 3.03 7.56
C THR A 194 3.92 3.51 8.97
N SER A 195 2.64 3.49 9.35
CA SER A 195 2.22 3.77 10.72
C SER A 195 2.75 2.67 11.64
N GLY A 196 3.82 2.97 12.38
CA GLY A 196 4.41 2.06 13.34
C GLY A 196 3.44 1.72 14.49
N THR A 197 3.60 0.53 15.07
CA THR A 197 2.82 0.09 16.24
C THR A 197 3.06 0.94 17.49
N THR A 198 4.16 1.67 17.53
CA THR A 198 4.59 2.56 18.63
C THR A 198 4.12 4.01 18.46
N GLY A 199 3.31 4.31 17.43
CA GLY A 199 2.83 5.66 17.12
C GLY A 199 3.79 6.51 16.30
N LYS A 200 5.07 6.11 16.17
CA LYS A 200 6.03 6.78 15.26
C LYS A 200 6.09 6.05 13.92
N PRO A 201 5.98 6.75 12.79
CA PRO A 201 6.11 6.13 11.47
C PRO A 201 7.48 5.45 11.32
N LYS A 202 7.51 4.25 10.73
CA LYS A 202 8.74 3.54 10.38
C LYS A 202 8.99 3.65 8.89
N GLY A 203 10.18 4.08 8.49
CA GLY A 203 10.60 4.13 7.09
C GLY A 203 11.09 2.76 6.62
N VAL A 204 10.28 2.05 5.85
CA VAL A 204 10.67 0.75 5.27
C VAL A 204 11.63 0.99 4.11
N ARG A 205 12.78 0.33 4.15
CA ARG A 205 13.83 0.41 3.14
C ARG A 205 13.56 -0.62 2.04
N LEU A 206 13.14 -0.18 0.87
CA LEU A 206 12.92 -1.06 -0.28
C LEU A 206 14.04 -0.85 -1.30
N SER A 207 14.82 -1.90 -1.54
CA SER A 207 15.89 -1.90 -2.52
C SER A 207 15.37 -2.16 -3.94
N HIS A 208 16.21 -1.88 -4.95
CA HIS A 208 15.95 -2.30 -6.33
C HIS A 208 15.80 -3.82 -6.43
N GLY A 209 16.54 -4.58 -5.62
CA GLY A 209 16.38 -6.03 -5.49
C GLY A 209 15.00 -6.43 -5.01
N ASN A 210 14.47 -5.80 -3.95
CA ASN A 210 13.13 -6.10 -3.45
C ASN A 210 12.06 -5.88 -4.53
N ILE A 211 12.18 -4.79 -5.31
CA ILE A 211 11.25 -4.47 -6.40
C ILE A 211 11.39 -5.49 -7.54
N PHE A 212 12.61 -5.80 -7.95
CA PHE A 212 12.90 -6.75 -9.03
C PHE A 212 12.37 -8.15 -8.70
N TRP A 213 12.68 -8.66 -7.51
CA TRP A 213 12.28 -10.00 -7.12
C TRP A 213 10.77 -10.16 -6.94
N ASN A 214 10.09 -9.12 -6.41
CA ASN A 214 8.63 -9.15 -6.40
C ASN A 214 8.06 -9.12 -7.83
N ALA A 215 8.59 -8.30 -8.73
CA ALA A 215 8.15 -8.27 -10.13
C ALA A 215 8.37 -9.64 -10.81
N PHE A 216 9.49 -10.29 -10.53
CA PHE A 216 9.79 -11.64 -11.04
C PHE A 216 8.81 -12.68 -10.49
N ASN A 217 8.49 -12.64 -9.20
CA ASN A 217 7.50 -13.49 -8.56
C ASN A 217 6.11 -13.32 -9.21
N VAL A 218 5.66 -12.08 -9.38
CA VAL A 218 4.36 -11.78 -10.02
C VAL A 218 4.35 -12.27 -11.48
N ASP A 219 5.42 -12.03 -12.24
CA ASP A 219 5.52 -12.47 -13.64
C ASP A 219 5.52 -13.99 -13.81
N SER A 220 5.98 -14.70 -12.80
CA SER A 220 6.08 -16.17 -12.84
C SER A 220 4.77 -16.86 -12.46
N LEU A 221 3.88 -16.21 -11.70
CA LEU A 221 2.69 -16.82 -11.09
C LEU A 221 1.36 -16.25 -11.58
N VAL A 222 1.35 -15.01 -12.06
CA VAL A 222 0.14 -14.29 -12.46
C VAL A 222 0.05 -14.22 -13.98
N ASP A 223 -1.15 -14.41 -14.56
CA ASP A 223 -1.35 -14.30 -16.03
C ASP A 223 -1.19 -12.86 -16.50
N THR A 224 0.05 -12.44 -16.64
CA THR A 224 0.44 -11.14 -17.14
C THR A 224 1.23 -11.27 -18.41
N ARG A 225 0.92 -10.44 -19.40
CA ARG A 225 1.48 -10.54 -20.73
C ARG A 225 2.13 -9.22 -21.13
N ARG A 226 2.98 -9.28 -22.13
CA ARG A 226 3.48 -8.08 -22.79
C ARG A 226 2.35 -7.39 -23.52
N ARG A 227 2.29 -6.06 -23.46
CA ARG A 227 1.24 -5.19 -23.99
C ARG A 227 -0.10 -5.27 -23.24
N ASP A 228 -0.11 -5.80 -22.04
CA ASP A 228 -1.25 -5.68 -21.14
C ASP A 228 -1.52 -4.22 -20.80
N ILE A 229 -2.77 -3.95 -20.46
CA ILE A 229 -3.20 -2.68 -19.91
C ILE A 229 -3.40 -2.86 -18.42
N ASN A 230 -2.53 -2.21 -17.65
CA ASN A 230 -2.60 -2.13 -16.19
C ASN A 230 -3.48 -0.96 -15.76
N TYR A 231 -4.24 -1.13 -14.70
CA TYR A 231 -5.08 -0.09 -14.12
C TYR A 231 -4.58 0.33 -12.73
N ALA A 232 -4.12 1.55 -12.59
CA ALA A 232 -3.55 2.13 -11.38
C ALA A 232 -4.48 3.18 -10.77
N VAL A 233 -5.44 2.75 -9.96
CA VAL A 233 -6.42 3.61 -9.27
C VAL A 233 -6.28 3.55 -7.75
N ALA A 234 -5.78 2.45 -7.19
CA ALA A 234 -5.41 2.39 -5.79
C ALA A 234 -4.23 3.34 -5.52
N PRO A 235 -4.15 3.94 -4.32
CA PRO A 235 -3.12 4.95 -4.03
C PRO A 235 -1.70 4.40 -4.19
N LEU A 236 -0.92 5.00 -5.11
CA LEU A 236 0.43 4.56 -5.46
C LEU A 236 1.48 4.77 -4.36
N PHE A 237 1.18 5.58 -3.34
CA PHE A 237 2.04 5.66 -2.15
C PHE A 237 1.99 4.39 -1.28
N HIS A 238 1.15 3.42 -1.61
CA HIS A 238 1.18 2.07 -1.05
C HIS A 238 1.88 1.10 -2.00
N ILE A 239 2.78 0.29 -1.45
CA ILE A 239 3.57 -0.66 -2.24
C ILE A 239 2.69 -1.68 -2.97
N GLY A 240 1.53 -2.04 -2.42
CA GLY A 240 0.55 -2.91 -3.07
C GLY A 240 0.11 -2.37 -4.42
N ALA A 241 -0.32 -1.12 -4.48
CA ALA A 241 -0.70 -0.47 -5.73
C ALA A 241 0.50 -0.22 -6.67
N LEU A 242 1.63 0.18 -6.09
CA LEU A 242 2.81 0.57 -6.85
C LEU A 242 3.51 -0.63 -7.48
N ASN A 243 3.83 -1.66 -6.68
CA ASN A 243 4.72 -2.74 -7.11
C ASN A 243 4.02 -4.08 -7.41
N SER A 244 2.68 -4.14 -7.37
CA SER A 244 1.95 -5.31 -7.91
C SER A 244 2.09 -5.35 -9.44
N PHE A 245 1.70 -4.27 -10.11
CA PHE A 245 1.69 -4.21 -11.56
C PHE A 245 2.32 -2.93 -12.12
N THR A 246 2.22 -1.77 -11.45
CA THR A 246 2.49 -0.46 -12.05
C THR A 246 3.95 -0.27 -12.45
N VAL A 247 4.91 -0.52 -11.55
CA VAL A 247 6.35 -0.42 -11.90
C VAL A 247 6.71 -1.39 -13.01
N ARG A 248 6.32 -2.65 -12.85
CA ARG A 248 6.65 -3.69 -13.82
C ARG A 248 5.98 -3.49 -15.18
N ALA A 249 4.79 -2.87 -15.23
CA ALA A 249 4.10 -2.56 -16.48
C ALA A 249 4.98 -1.67 -17.36
N LEU A 250 5.52 -0.59 -16.81
CA LEU A 250 6.40 0.34 -17.53
C LEU A 250 7.72 -0.32 -17.95
N VAL A 251 8.27 -1.19 -17.11
CA VAL A 251 9.50 -1.93 -17.43
C VAL A 251 9.29 -2.93 -18.57
N ARG A 252 8.12 -3.55 -18.63
CA ARG A 252 7.81 -4.63 -19.60
C ARG A 252 7.23 -4.16 -20.94
N GLY A 253 6.92 -2.89 -21.10
CA GLY A 253 6.31 -2.36 -22.32
C GLY A 253 4.79 -2.54 -22.35
N ASN A 254 4.16 -2.46 -21.20
CA ASN A 254 2.71 -2.43 -21.02
C ASN A 254 2.21 -0.99 -20.93
N THR A 255 0.91 -0.78 -21.04
CA THR A 255 0.28 0.53 -20.80
C THR A 255 -0.24 0.59 -19.38
N THR A 256 -0.06 1.72 -18.69
CA THR A 256 -0.68 1.96 -17.39
C THR A 256 -1.71 3.08 -17.49
N VAL A 257 -2.97 2.76 -17.24
CA VAL A 257 -4.03 3.75 -17.05
C VAL A 257 -4.00 4.21 -15.60
N VAL A 258 -3.74 5.48 -15.37
CA VAL A 258 -3.62 6.10 -14.05
C VAL A 258 -4.82 6.98 -13.79
N ARG A 259 -5.49 6.78 -12.66
CA ARG A 259 -6.56 7.63 -12.16
C ARG A 259 -6.18 8.25 -10.82
N ARG A 260 -6.53 9.51 -10.66
CA ARG A 260 -6.25 10.29 -9.45
C ARG A 260 -6.94 9.71 -8.22
N GLY A 261 -8.14 9.17 -8.39
CA GLY A 261 -8.95 8.62 -7.30
C GLY A 261 -9.87 7.52 -7.78
N PHE A 262 -10.43 6.80 -6.82
CA PHE A 262 -11.33 5.69 -7.05
C PHE A 262 -12.78 6.18 -7.12
N VAL A 263 -13.42 5.99 -8.27
CA VAL A 263 -14.84 6.21 -8.50
C VAL A 263 -15.41 4.94 -9.15
N PRO A 264 -16.31 4.18 -8.51
CA PRO A 264 -16.75 2.86 -8.96
C PRO A 264 -17.24 2.83 -10.41
N SER A 265 -18.16 3.70 -10.79
CA SER A 265 -18.71 3.78 -12.16
C SER A 265 -17.62 4.07 -13.21
N GLN A 266 -16.66 4.94 -12.89
CA GLN A 266 -15.53 5.21 -13.77
C GLN A 266 -14.60 4.01 -13.93
N VAL A 267 -14.36 3.27 -12.83
CA VAL A 267 -13.55 2.03 -12.89
C VAL A 267 -14.19 1.01 -13.82
N LEU A 268 -15.50 0.78 -13.70
CA LEU A 268 -16.23 -0.14 -14.57
C LEU A 268 -16.14 0.29 -16.02
N ALA A 269 -16.39 1.57 -16.31
CA ALA A 269 -16.29 2.13 -17.66
C ALA A 269 -14.86 2.04 -18.23
N ASP A 270 -13.83 2.30 -17.41
CA ASP A 270 -12.45 2.26 -17.84
C ASP A 270 -11.98 0.82 -18.16
N ILE A 271 -12.44 -0.18 -17.39
CA ILE A 271 -12.13 -1.58 -17.68
C ILE A 271 -12.60 -1.95 -19.08
N GLU A 272 -13.81 -1.55 -19.46
CA GLU A 272 -14.36 -1.79 -20.79
C GLU A 272 -13.67 -0.95 -21.86
N ASN A 273 -13.58 0.38 -21.66
CA ASN A 273 -13.11 1.32 -22.65
C ASN A 273 -11.64 1.12 -23.03
N TYR A 274 -10.80 0.81 -22.05
CA TYR A 274 -9.37 0.57 -22.26
C TYR A 274 -9.04 -0.91 -22.46
N GLY A 275 -9.96 -1.85 -22.15
CA GLY A 275 -9.69 -3.27 -22.18
C GLY A 275 -8.64 -3.67 -21.12
N VAL A 276 -8.83 -3.21 -19.89
CA VAL A 276 -7.91 -3.43 -18.78
C VAL A 276 -7.68 -4.93 -18.52
N ASN A 277 -6.45 -5.36 -18.44
CA ASN A 277 -6.07 -6.77 -18.29
C ASN A 277 -5.67 -7.13 -16.86
N ASN A 278 -5.09 -6.20 -16.13
CA ASN A 278 -4.67 -6.43 -14.75
C ASN A 278 -4.88 -5.18 -13.89
N ALA A 279 -5.25 -5.42 -12.63
CA ALA A 279 -5.50 -4.38 -11.65
C ALA A 279 -5.19 -4.88 -10.24
N PHE A 280 -4.81 -3.96 -9.37
CA PHE A 280 -4.72 -4.17 -7.92
C PHE A 280 -5.82 -3.40 -7.21
N PHE A 281 -6.63 -4.11 -6.40
CA PHE A 281 -7.65 -3.50 -5.56
C PHE A 281 -7.51 -3.94 -4.11
N VAL A 282 -8.10 -3.16 -3.21
CA VAL A 282 -8.34 -3.57 -1.83
C VAL A 282 -9.80 -4.03 -1.68
N PRO A 283 -10.14 -4.85 -0.67
CA PRO A 283 -11.49 -5.39 -0.51
C PRO A 283 -12.62 -4.35 -0.52
N ALA A 284 -12.39 -3.19 0.10
CA ALA A 284 -13.36 -2.09 0.11
C ALA A 284 -13.66 -1.55 -1.29
N MET A 285 -12.66 -1.52 -2.20
CA MET A 285 -12.87 -1.13 -3.59
C MET A 285 -13.72 -2.15 -4.34
N LEU A 286 -13.43 -3.45 -4.16
CA LEU A 286 -14.24 -4.50 -4.78
C LEU A 286 -15.69 -4.44 -4.29
N LEU A 287 -15.88 -4.26 -3.00
CA LEU A 287 -17.22 -4.11 -2.43
C LEU A 287 -17.95 -2.88 -3.01
N ALA A 288 -17.27 -1.76 -3.12
CA ALA A 288 -17.86 -0.55 -3.71
C ALA A 288 -18.23 -0.74 -5.20
N LEU A 289 -17.43 -1.50 -5.96
CA LEU A 289 -17.78 -1.86 -7.36
C LEU A 289 -19.05 -2.69 -7.40
N THR A 290 -19.22 -3.67 -6.51
CA THR A 290 -20.41 -4.54 -6.49
C THR A 290 -21.70 -3.79 -6.09
N HIS A 291 -21.57 -2.65 -5.42
CA HIS A 291 -22.71 -1.79 -5.05
C HIS A 291 -23.05 -0.74 -6.11
N ASP A 292 -22.20 -0.57 -7.12
CA ASP A 292 -22.46 0.38 -8.20
C ASP A 292 -23.58 -0.17 -9.11
N PRO A 293 -24.60 0.66 -9.47
CA PRO A 293 -25.71 0.22 -10.34
C PRO A 293 -25.26 -0.35 -11.69
N GLU A 294 -24.10 0.07 -12.21
CA GLU A 294 -23.57 -0.37 -13.48
C GLU A 294 -22.85 -1.73 -13.39
N PHE A 295 -22.56 -2.22 -12.19
CA PHE A 295 -21.84 -3.48 -12.01
C PHE A 295 -22.54 -4.67 -12.65
N GLU A 296 -23.84 -4.77 -12.52
CA GLU A 296 -24.61 -5.88 -13.08
C GLU A 296 -24.50 -5.92 -14.62
N GLY A 297 -24.61 -4.76 -15.27
CA GLY A 297 -24.53 -4.61 -16.73
C GLY A 297 -23.11 -4.60 -17.30
N SER A 298 -22.09 -4.37 -16.48
CA SER A 298 -20.70 -4.26 -16.94
C SER A 298 -20.13 -5.60 -17.43
N THR A 299 -19.28 -5.55 -18.44
CA THR A 299 -18.45 -6.68 -18.85
C THR A 299 -17.04 -6.49 -18.29
N LEU A 300 -16.52 -7.49 -17.62
CA LEU A 300 -15.17 -7.46 -17.05
C LEU A 300 -14.25 -8.48 -17.75
N ASP A 301 -14.62 -8.92 -18.93
CA ASP A 301 -13.99 -10.04 -19.66
C ASP A 301 -12.50 -9.80 -19.99
N SER A 302 -12.07 -8.55 -20.04
CA SER A 302 -10.66 -8.22 -20.28
C SER A 302 -9.76 -8.46 -19.07
N LEU A 303 -10.32 -8.47 -17.84
CA LEU A 303 -9.57 -8.67 -16.60
C LEU A 303 -9.13 -10.15 -16.45
N ARG A 304 -7.84 -10.40 -16.61
CA ARG A 304 -7.25 -11.73 -16.41
C ARG A 304 -6.55 -11.87 -15.06
N ALA A 305 -6.06 -10.77 -14.53
CA ALA A 305 -5.33 -10.73 -13.27
C ALA A 305 -5.87 -9.61 -12.38
N LEU A 306 -6.74 -9.96 -11.46
CA LEU A 306 -7.28 -9.06 -10.44
C LEU A 306 -6.73 -9.48 -9.08
N ILE A 307 -5.64 -8.83 -8.64
CA ILE A 307 -5.07 -9.08 -7.31
C ILE A 307 -5.80 -8.23 -6.27
N CYS A 308 -6.24 -8.88 -5.20
CA CYS A 308 -6.83 -8.22 -4.04
C CYS A 308 -6.04 -8.55 -2.78
N ALA A 309 -5.58 -7.50 -2.07
CA ALA A 309 -4.78 -7.64 -0.86
C ALA A 309 -5.00 -6.48 0.12
N GLY A 310 -4.32 -6.55 1.27
CA GLY A 310 -4.34 -5.50 2.30
C GLY A 310 -5.34 -5.72 3.42
N ALA A 311 -6.37 -6.54 3.19
CA ALA A 311 -7.32 -7.06 4.17
C ALA A 311 -7.97 -8.36 3.64
N PRO A 312 -8.64 -9.18 4.46
CA PRO A 312 -9.41 -10.33 4.00
C PRO A 312 -10.54 -9.91 3.05
N VAL A 313 -10.75 -10.67 1.97
CA VAL A 313 -11.84 -10.43 1.01
C VAL A 313 -13.08 -11.17 1.47
N PRO A 314 -14.24 -10.50 1.63
CA PRO A 314 -15.48 -11.19 1.98
C PRO A 314 -15.88 -12.24 0.91
N PRO A 315 -16.24 -13.47 1.28
CA PRO A 315 -16.60 -14.52 0.33
C PRO A 315 -17.73 -14.12 -0.64
N VAL A 316 -18.69 -13.32 -0.17
CA VAL A 316 -19.78 -12.82 -1.02
C VAL A 316 -19.26 -11.96 -2.18
N VAL A 317 -18.25 -11.14 -1.95
CA VAL A 317 -17.62 -10.32 -3.00
C VAL A 317 -16.93 -11.23 -4.03
N ILE A 318 -16.20 -12.25 -3.57
CA ILE A 318 -15.57 -13.24 -4.45
C ILE A 318 -16.61 -13.91 -5.35
N SER A 319 -17.76 -14.33 -4.79
CA SER A 319 -18.84 -14.96 -5.55
C SER A 319 -19.48 -14.04 -6.60
N LEU A 320 -19.60 -12.74 -6.30
CA LEU A 320 -20.11 -11.76 -7.27
C LEU A 320 -19.17 -11.61 -8.47
N PHE A 321 -17.86 -11.56 -8.25
CA PHE A 321 -16.87 -11.52 -9.33
C PHE A 321 -16.77 -12.87 -10.06
N GLU A 322 -17.00 -14.00 -9.37
CA GLU A 322 -17.12 -15.32 -10.01
C GLU A 322 -18.25 -15.36 -11.05
N SER A 323 -19.41 -14.77 -10.74
CA SER A 323 -20.54 -14.68 -11.68
C SER A 323 -20.19 -13.90 -12.96
N LYS A 324 -19.15 -13.08 -12.92
CA LYS A 324 -18.58 -12.33 -14.03
C LYS A 324 -17.33 -12.99 -14.64
N HIS A 325 -17.01 -14.21 -14.23
CA HIS A 325 -15.81 -14.95 -14.66
C HIS A 325 -14.47 -14.24 -14.36
N VAL A 326 -14.45 -13.33 -13.38
CA VAL A 326 -13.24 -12.61 -12.98
C VAL A 326 -12.63 -13.24 -11.73
N PRO A 327 -11.44 -13.82 -11.81
CA PRO A 327 -10.77 -14.42 -10.66
C PRO A 327 -10.24 -13.33 -9.72
N VAL A 328 -10.78 -13.25 -8.51
CA VAL A 328 -10.24 -12.38 -7.45
C VAL A 328 -9.09 -13.10 -6.76
N GLN A 329 -7.88 -12.84 -7.20
CA GLN A 329 -6.67 -13.50 -6.72
C GLN A 329 -6.24 -12.86 -5.40
N GLN A 330 -6.46 -13.57 -4.29
CA GLN A 330 -6.07 -13.07 -2.99
C GLN A 330 -4.56 -13.20 -2.80
N ALA A 331 -3.94 -12.17 -2.24
CA ALA A 331 -2.53 -12.15 -1.89
C ALA A 331 -2.36 -11.55 -0.49
N TRP A 332 -1.31 -11.97 0.20
CA TRP A 332 -0.93 -11.41 1.48
C TRP A 332 0.52 -10.96 1.46
N GLY A 333 0.76 -9.89 2.19
CA GLY A 333 2.08 -9.32 2.41
C GLY A 333 1.98 -7.92 3.02
N LEU A 334 3.11 -7.27 3.13
CA LEU A 334 3.31 -6.01 3.82
C LEU A 334 4.17 -5.08 2.97
N THR A 335 4.37 -3.85 3.44
CA THR A 335 5.36 -2.96 2.83
C THR A 335 6.75 -3.61 2.86
N GLU A 336 7.06 -4.28 3.94
CA GLU A 336 8.32 -4.98 4.18
C GLU A 336 8.55 -6.20 3.26
N THR A 337 7.52 -6.68 2.54
CA THR A 337 7.64 -7.80 1.58
C THR A 337 7.50 -7.39 0.11
N ALA A 338 7.41 -6.10 -0.20
CA ALA A 338 7.51 -5.40 -1.49
C ALA A 338 6.54 -5.76 -2.64
N PRO A 339 5.26 -6.07 -2.51
CA PRO A 339 4.44 -6.23 -1.34
C PRO A 339 4.18 -7.69 -0.94
N PHE A 340 4.31 -8.71 -1.83
CA PHE A 340 3.70 -10.02 -1.66
C PHE A 340 4.62 -11.06 -1.03
N ALA A 341 4.09 -11.75 -0.01
CA ALA A 341 4.70 -12.97 0.54
C ALA A 341 3.98 -14.23 0.05
N THR A 342 2.64 -14.17 -0.10
CA THR A 342 1.83 -15.29 -0.63
C THR A 342 0.87 -14.83 -1.71
N TYR A 343 0.39 -15.79 -2.49
CA TYR A 343 -0.51 -15.57 -3.61
C TYR A 343 -1.41 -16.79 -3.83
N LEU A 344 -2.70 -16.57 -4.07
CA LEU A 344 -3.65 -17.61 -4.40
C LEU A 344 -3.78 -17.75 -5.92
N PRO A 345 -3.43 -18.92 -6.51
CA PRO A 345 -3.54 -19.17 -7.94
C PRO A 345 -4.96 -19.02 -8.47
N THR A 346 -5.09 -18.57 -9.70
CA THR A 346 -6.37 -18.31 -10.39
C THR A 346 -7.34 -19.50 -10.31
N GLU A 347 -6.85 -20.72 -10.48
CA GLU A 347 -7.65 -21.93 -10.52
C GLU A 347 -8.25 -22.30 -9.17
N LEU A 348 -7.75 -21.70 -8.10
CA LEU A 348 -8.13 -22.00 -6.72
C LEU A 348 -8.89 -20.86 -6.03
N THR A 349 -9.04 -19.72 -6.72
CA THR A 349 -9.63 -18.50 -6.17
C THR A 349 -10.99 -18.76 -5.50
N TYR A 350 -11.83 -19.57 -6.13
CA TYR A 350 -13.17 -19.88 -5.59
C TYR A 350 -13.15 -21.08 -4.64
N LYS A 351 -12.30 -22.09 -4.92
CA LYS A 351 -12.24 -23.30 -4.08
C LYS A 351 -11.58 -23.06 -2.72
N LYS A 352 -10.65 -22.11 -2.66
CA LYS A 352 -9.90 -21.72 -1.46
C LYS A 352 -10.19 -20.26 -1.08
N ALA A 353 -11.44 -19.81 -1.31
CA ALA A 353 -11.88 -18.46 -0.94
C ALA A 353 -11.57 -18.17 0.54
N GLY A 354 -10.98 -17.01 0.82
CA GLY A 354 -10.50 -16.64 2.16
C GLY A 354 -9.06 -17.06 2.48
N SER A 355 -8.42 -17.89 1.63
CA SER A 355 -6.99 -18.17 1.74
C SER A 355 -6.15 -17.02 1.18
N ALA A 356 -5.02 -16.75 1.82
CA ALA A 356 -3.97 -15.88 1.31
C ALA A 356 -3.05 -16.59 0.28
N GLY A 357 -3.29 -17.88 0.02
CA GLY A 357 -2.56 -18.66 -0.97
C GLY A 357 -1.32 -19.38 -0.43
N MET A 358 -0.38 -19.62 -1.33
CA MET A 358 0.92 -20.25 -1.07
C MET A 358 2.05 -19.23 -1.15
N PRO A 359 3.23 -19.49 -0.58
CA PRO A 359 4.38 -18.62 -0.73
C PRO A 359 4.70 -18.32 -2.20
N MET A 360 5.10 -17.08 -2.49
CA MET A 360 5.62 -16.71 -3.79
C MET A 360 6.87 -17.53 -4.12
N LEU A 361 7.19 -17.67 -5.41
CA LEU A 361 8.19 -18.62 -5.91
C LEU A 361 9.56 -18.52 -5.21
N TYR A 362 10.01 -17.31 -4.91
CA TYR A 362 11.29 -17.04 -4.23
C TYR A 362 11.12 -16.47 -2.83
N THR A 363 9.98 -16.77 -2.18
CA THR A 363 9.67 -16.30 -0.84
C THR A 363 9.34 -17.48 0.05
N GLU A 364 9.91 -17.54 1.20
CA GLU A 364 9.64 -18.56 2.19
C GLU A 364 8.73 -17.99 3.28
N VAL A 365 7.74 -18.76 3.71
CA VAL A 365 6.86 -18.42 4.83
C VAL A 365 6.86 -19.58 5.81
N ARG A 366 7.05 -19.29 7.09
CA ARG A 366 6.91 -20.26 8.18
C ARG A 366 5.98 -19.74 9.27
N ILE A 367 5.40 -20.65 10.00
CA ILE A 367 4.58 -20.34 11.18
C ILE A 367 5.44 -20.59 12.41
N VAL A 368 5.41 -19.65 13.36
CA VAL A 368 6.21 -19.71 14.58
C VAL A 368 5.30 -19.47 15.77
N ASP A 369 5.44 -20.27 16.81
CA ASP A 369 4.75 -20.06 18.08
C ASP A 369 5.30 -18.80 18.77
N PRO A 370 4.47 -17.75 18.99
CA PRO A 370 4.96 -16.49 19.56
C PRO A 370 5.48 -16.60 20.99
N GLY A 371 5.08 -17.65 21.74
CA GLY A 371 5.49 -17.85 23.13
C GLY A 371 6.82 -18.56 23.26
N THR A 372 7.11 -19.50 22.35
CA THR A 372 8.34 -20.32 22.41
C THR A 372 9.39 -19.92 21.39
N GLY A 373 8.98 -19.24 20.28
CA GLY A 373 9.86 -18.95 19.14
C GLY A 373 10.13 -20.15 18.24
N GLU A 374 9.47 -21.29 18.49
CA GLU A 374 9.71 -22.52 17.73
C GLU A 374 8.78 -22.62 16.51
N PRO A 375 9.26 -23.22 15.40
CA PRO A 375 8.42 -23.45 14.22
C PRO A 375 7.24 -24.38 14.50
N VAL A 376 6.05 -24.00 14.03
CA VAL A 376 4.83 -24.80 14.04
C VAL A 376 4.71 -25.57 12.73
N THR A 377 4.69 -26.89 12.79
CA THR A 377 4.62 -27.78 11.61
C THR A 377 3.24 -28.40 11.38
N GLU A 378 2.46 -28.53 12.46
CA GLU A 378 1.13 -29.15 12.40
C GLU A 378 0.15 -28.27 11.63
N PRO A 379 -0.62 -28.84 10.66
CA PRO A 379 -1.68 -28.12 9.96
C PRO A 379 -2.71 -27.53 10.92
N ASP A 380 -3.39 -26.48 10.48
CA ASP A 380 -4.45 -25.77 11.20
C ASP A 380 -4.04 -25.20 12.58
N THR A 381 -2.73 -25.25 12.90
CA THR A 381 -2.19 -24.66 14.12
C THR A 381 -1.75 -23.22 13.89
N ARG A 382 -2.22 -22.32 14.74
CA ARG A 382 -1.98 -20.88 14.64
C ARG A 382 -0.61 -20.50 15.18
N GLY A 383 0.03 -19.53 14.56
CA GLY A 383 1.27 -18.92 15.00
C GLY A 383 1.56 -17.65 14.21
N GLU A 384 2.63 -16.96 14.54
CA GLU A 384 3.10 -15.81 13.80
C GLU A 384 3.70 -16.23 12.46
N LEU A 385 3.35 -15.52 11.40
CA LEU A 385 3.92 -15.74 10.08
C LEU A 385 5.26 -15.00 9.97
N TRP A 386 6.33 -15.73 9.74
CA TRP A 386 7.64 -15.17 9.45
C TRP A 386 7.98 -15.38 8.00
N VAL A 387 8.59 -14.36 7.38
CA VAL A 387 8.87 -14.34 5.95
C VAL A 387 10.37 -14.19 5.70
N ARG A 388 10.88 -14.88 4.70
CA ARG A 388 12.25 -14.74 4.20
C ARG A 388 12.24 -14.78 2.67
N GLY A 389 13.02 -13.91 2.03
CA GLY A 389 13.17 -13.90 0.59
C GLY A 389 13.84 -12.63 0.08
N PRO A 390 14.27 -12.62 -1.19
CA PRO A 390 14.93 -11.46 -1.78
C PRO A 390 14.00 -10.25 -1.98
N ASN A 391 12.69 -10.46 -1.92
CA ASN A 391 11.68 -9.40 -1.93
C ASN A 391 11.43 -8.77 -0.54
N VAL A 392 12.04 -9.31 0.53
CA VAL A 392 11.88 -8.81 1.90
C VAL A 392 12.87 -7.70 2.17
N THR A 393 12.40 -6.60 2.78
CA THR A 393 13.23 -5.47 3.19
C THR A 393 14.43 -5.91 4.05
N THR A 394 15.49 -5.12 4.03
CA THR A 394 16.64 -5.30 4.94
C THR A 394 16.47 -4.55 6.27
N GLY A 395 15.35 -3.84 6.48
CA GLY A 395 15.05 -3.16 7.74
C GLY A 395 14.45 -1.77 7.57
N TYR A 396 14.57 -0.98 8.62
CA TYR A 396 13.98 0.34 8.73
C TYR A 396 15.04 1.45 8.66
N TRP A 397 14.66 2.57 8.06
CA TRP A 397 15.51 3.73 7.87
C TRP A 397 15.88 4.36 9.21
N GLU A 398 17.19 4.47 9.47
CA GLU A 398 17.76 5.07 10.70
C GLU A 398 17.13 4.53 12.01
N ASP A 399 16.75 3.23 12.02
CA ASP A 399 16.16 2.58 13.19
C ASP A 399 16.72 1.15 13.33
N GLU A 400 17.97 1.07 13.77
CA GLU A 400 18.67 -0.21 14.00
C GLU A 400 17.97 -1.05 15.06
N GLY A 401 17.40 -0.40 16.09
CA GLY A 401 16.66 -1.09 17.15
C GLY A 401 15.40 -1.77 16.64
N ALA A 402 14.59 -1.07 15.85
CA ALA A 402 13.41 -1.66 15.22
C ALA A 402 13.79 -2.72 14.18
N THR A 403 14.90 -2.52 13.46
CA THR A 403 15.42 -3.50 12.51
C THR A 403 15.82 -4.79 13.22
N ALA A 404 16.63 -4.70 14.25
CA ALA A 404 17.08 -5.87 15.02
C ALA A 404 15.90 -6.63 15.65
N ALA A 405 14.89 -5.91 16.16
CA ALA A 405 13.70 -6.51 16.75
C ALA A 405 12.78 -7.19 15.73
N ALA A 406 12.88 -6.83 14.45
CA ALA A 406 12.01 -7.35 13.39
C ALA A 406 12.56 -8.60 12.71
N PHE A 407 13.79 -9.05 13.05
CA PHE A 407 14.42 -10.19 12.40
C PHE A 407 15.01 -11.19 13.39
N THR A 408 14.87 -12.47 13.08
CA THR A 408 15.59 -13.57 13.76
C THR A 408 16.15 -14.51 12.68
N ASP A 409 17.46 -14.70 12.63
CA ASP A 409 18.15 -15.59 11.70
C ASP A 409 17.76 -15.38 10.23
N GLY A 410 17.59 -14.11 9.83
CA GLY A 410 17.19 -13.71 8.48
C GLY A 410 15.69 -13.86 8.17
N TRP A 411 14.87 -14.20 9.16
CA TRP A 411 13.42 -14.24 9.05
C TRP A 411 12.80 -12.95 9.59
N PHE A 412 12.00 -12.31 8.76
CA PHE A 412 11.23 -11.13 9.12
C PHE A 412 9.96 -11.52 9.90
N HIS A 413 9.75 -10.90 11.05
CA HIS A 413 8.56 -11.06 11.89
C HIS A 413 7.46 -10.14 11.39
N THR A 414 6.39 -10.71 10.85
CA THR A 414 5.34 -9.89 10.24
C THR A 414 4.38 -9.28 11.24
N GLY A 415 4.30 -9.87 12.43
CA GLY A 415 3.26 -9.55 13.40
C GLY A 415 1.86 -10.00 12.98
N ASP A 416 1.72 -10.79 11.91
CA ASP A 416 0.47 -11.38 11.47
C ASP A 416 0.36 -12.82 11.98
N ILE A 417 -0.77 -13.16 12.56
CA ILE A 417 -1.11 -14.52 12.99
C ILE A 417 -1.85 -15.23 11.87
N GLY A 418 -1.46 -16.45 11.59
CA GLY A 418 -2.11 -17.29 10.60
C GLY A 418 -1.92 -18.77 10.88
N TYR A 419 -2.45 -19.58 10.01
CA TYR A 419 -2.26 -21.02 9.98
C TYR A 419 -2.13 -21.50 8.54
N ARG A 420 -1.73 -22.76 8.39
CA ARG A 420 -1.62 -23.44 7.09
C ARG A 420 -2.52 -24.65 7.11
N ASP A 421 -3.38 -24.80 6.09
CA ASP A 421 -4.22 -25.99 5.95
C ASP A 421 -3.40 -27.24 5.53
N PRO A 422 -4.00 -28.45 5.57
CA PRO A 422 -3.31 -29.68 5.16
C PRO A 422 -2.81 -29.68 3.71
N ASP A 423 -3.42 -28.86 2.84
CA ASP A 423 -3.00 -28.72 1.43
C ASP A 423 -1.86 -27.72 1.25
N GLY A 424 -1.45 -27.02 2.32
CA GLY A 424 -0.34 -26.09 2.30
C GLY A 424 -0.72 -24.61 2.09
N TYR A 425 -2.01 -24.26 2.07
CA TYR A 425 -2.49 -22.89 1.87
C TYR A 425 -2.55 -22.13 3.19
N TYR A 426 -2.10 -20.87 3.16
CA TYR A 426 -2.06 -19.99 4.32
C TYR A 426 -3.34 -19.20 4.47
N TYR A 427 -3.75 -19.01 5.72
CA TYR A 427 -4.91 -18.21 6.12
C TYR A 427 -4.48 -17.19 7.17
N ILE A 428 -4.76 -15.92 6.93
CA ILE A 428 -4.47 -14.85 7.89
C ILE A 428 -5.64 -14.75 8.86
N VAL A 429 -5.32 -14.80 10.14
CA VAL A 429 -6.33 -14.77 11.22
C VAL A 429 -6.45 -13.36 11.79
N ASP A 430 -5.35 -12.73 12.20
CA ASP A 430 -5.32 -11.40 12.81
C ASP A 430 -3.89 -10.85 12.94
N ARG A 431 -3.77 -9.70 13.59
CA ARG A 431 -2.51 -9.14 14.04
C ARG A 431 -2.16 -9.62 15.46
N LEU A 432 -0.92 -10.00 15.68
CA LEU A 432 -0.43 -10.42 17.00
C LEU A 432 -0.69 -9.36 18.09
N LYS A 433 -0.48 -8.08 17.77
CA LYS A 433 -0.70 -6.94 18.68
C LYS A 433 -2.16 -6.63 18.98
N ASP A 434 -3.08 -7.11 18.14
CA ASP A 434 -4.53 -6.86 18.27
C ASP A 434 -5.24 -8.04 18.93
N MET A 435 -4.56 -9.16 19.11
CA MET A 435 -5.04 -10.33 19.83
C MET A 435 -5.45 -9.95 21.26
N ILE A 436 -6.62 -10.41 21.67
CA ILE A 436 -7.18 -10.17 23.00
C ILE A 436 -6.90 -11.39 23.86
N ILE A 437 -6.33 -11.18 25.03
CA ILE A 437 -6.08 -12.26 26.00
C ILE A 437 -7.16 -12.20 27.08
N THR A 438 -8.16 -13.08 26.98
CA THR A 438 -9.29 -13.11 27.90
C THR A 438 -9.41 -14.47 28.58
N GLY A 439 -9.28 -14.49 29.91
CA GLY A 439 -9.35 -15.73 30.70
C GLY A 439 -8.27 -16.77 30.35
N GLY A 440 -7.11 -16.31 29.86
CA GLY A 440 -6.03 -17.18 29.40
C GLY A 440 -6.17 -17.70 27.97
N GLU A 441 -7.27 -17.34 27.27
CA GLU A 441 -7.53 -17.73 25.89
C GLU A 441 -7.16 -16.60 24.91
N ASN A 442 -6.56 -16.95 23.78
CA ASN A 442 -6.24 -16.03 22.70
C ASN A 442 -7.45 -15.84 21.81
N VAL A 443 -7.98 -14.63 21.75
CA VAL A 443 -9.11 -14.25 20.91
C VAL A 443 -8.66 -13.28 19.84
N TYR A 444 -9.06 -13.55 18.61
CA TYR A 444 -8.67 -12.76 17.44
C TYR A 444 -9.85 -11.89 17.00
N PRO A 445 -9.74 -10.55 17.14
CA PRO A 445 -10.79 -9.61 16.76
C PRO A 445 -11.39 -9.85 15.38
N ALA A 446 -10.55 -10.10 14.38
CA ALA A 446 -11.01 -10.29 13.00
C ALA A 446 -11.95 -11.50 12.82
N GLU A 447 -11.85 -12.52 13.66
CA GLU A 447 -12.77 -13.66 13.66
C GLU A 447 -14.18 -13.24 14.09
N ILE A 448 -14.25 -12.38 15.10
CA ILE A 448 -15.52 -11.85 15.61
C ILE A 448 -16.09 -10.80 14.65
N GLU A 449 -15.27 -9.90 14.15
CA GLU A 449 -15.64 -8.87 13.17
C GLU A 449 -16.30 -9.49 11.93
N ARG A 450 -15.76 -10.62 11.44
CA ARG A 450 -16.33 -11.35 10.31
C ARG A 450 -17.76 -11.86 10.61
N VAL A 451 -17.99 -12.40 11.79
CA VAL A 451 -19.33 -12.86 12.20
C VAL A 451 -20.28 -11.68 12.36
N LEU A 452 -19.82 -10.58 12.95
CA LEU A 452 -20.63 -9.36 13.11
C LEU A 452 -21.02 -8.73 11.77
N ALA A 453 -20.17 -8.81 10.75
CA ALA A 453 -20.46 -8.33 9.40
C ALA A 453 -21.60 -9.11 8.69
N GLU A 454 -21.97 -10.28 9.18
CA GLU A 454 -23.12 -11.05 8.68
C GLU A 454 -24.47 -10.59 9.29
N HIS A 455 -24.43 -9.69 10.29
CA HIS A 455 -25.65 -9.24 10.96
C HIS A 455 -26.38 -8.18 10.10
N PRO A 456 -27.70 -8.34 9.84
CA PRO A 456 -28.44 -7.48 8.92
C PRO A 456 -28.52 -6.00 9.35
N ASP A 457 -28.43 -5.72 10.64
CA ASP A 457 -28.55 -4.37 11.17
C ASP A 457 -27.19 -3.67 11.37
N ILE A 458 -26.07 -4.33 11.06
CA ILE A 458 -24.71 -3.79 11.23
C ILE A 458 -24.11 -3.48 9.87
N SER A 459 -23.69 -2.22 9.63
CA SER A 459 -23.01 -1.82 8.41
C SER A 459 -21.48 -1.99 8.49
N ASP A 460 -20.92 -1.77 9.68
CA ASP A 460 -19.48 -1.95 9.94
C ASP A 460 -19.24 -2.29 11.41
N ALA A 461 -18.19 -3.06 11.69
CA ALA A 461 -17.86 -3.53 13.02
C ALA A 461 -16.36 -3.54 13.27
N ALA A 462 -15.94 -3.21 14.48
CA ALA A 462 -14.61 -3.42 14.97
C ALA A 462 -14.65 -4.06 16.37
N VAL A 463 -13.64 -4.86 16.69
CA VAL A 463 -13.54 -5.53 17.99
C VAL A 463 -12.20 -5.21 18.63
N VAL A 464 -12.20 -4.87 19.90
CA VAL A 464 -10.99 -4.57 20.68
C VAL A 464 -11.06 -5.17 22.07
N GLY A 465 -9.91 -5.42 22.68
CA GLY A 465 -9.79 -5.71 24.10
C GLY A 465 -9.85 -4.44 24.95
N ALA A 466 -10.58 -4.52 26.06
CA ALA A 466 -10.53 -3.53 27.13
C ALA A 466 -10.12 -4.20 28.43
N PRO A 467 -9.41 -3.50 29.34
CA PRO A 467 -9.01 -4.08 30.63
C PRO A 467 -10.20 -4.62 31.42
N ASP A 468 -10.02 -5.77 32.07
CA ASP A 468 -11.02 -6.46 32.87
C ASP A 468 -10.34 -7.11 34.07
N GLU A 469 -10.85 -6.86 35.29
CA GLU A 469 -10.23 -7.34 36.52
C GLU A 469 -10.30 -8.86 36.69
N GLU A 470 -11.34 -9.50 36.15
CA GLU A 470 -11.56 -10.94 36.25
C GLU A 470 -10.86 -11.72 35.12
N TRP A 471 -10.86 -11.18 33.90
CA TRP A 471 -10.47 -11.90 32.69
C TRP A 471 -9.15 -11.38 32.06
N GLY A 472 -8.54 -10.33 32.63
CA GLY A 472 -7.41 -9.61 32.05
C GLY A 472 -7.89 -8.61 30.99
N GLU A 473 -8.54 -9.10 29.94
CA GLU A 473 -9.22 -8.27 28.95
C GLU A 473 -10.65 -8.78 28.69
N ARG A 474 -11.59 -7.86 28.46
CA ARG A 474 -12.92 -8.15 27.94
C ARG A 474 -13.02 -7.75 26.47
N ILE A 475 -13.78 -8.52 25.74
CA ILE A 475 -14.04 -8.29 24.32
C ILE A 475 -15.14 -7.23 24.18
N VAL A 476 -14.85 -6.14 23.47
CA VAL A 476 -15.78 -5.05 23.21
C VAL A 476 -16.00 -4.93 21.70
N ALA A 477 -17.28 -4.97 21.29
CA ALA A 477 -17.68 -4.70 19.89
C ALA A 477 -17.98 -3.21 19.71
N VAL A 478 -17.41 -2.56 18.70
CA VAL A 478 -17.73 -1.21 18.28
C VAL A 478 -18.49 -1.30 16.97
N LEU A 479 -19.74 -0.85 16.96
CA LEU A 479 -20.70 -1.16 15.90
C LEU A 479 -21.24 0.12 15.26
N GLN A 480 -21.30 0.10 13.93
CA GLN A 480 -22.00 1.09 13.12
C GLN A 480 -23.30 0.46 12.60
N PRO A 481 -24.47 1.07 12.85
CA PRO A 481 -25.73 0.53 12.34
C PRO A 481 -25.88 0.69 10.83
N GLN A 482 -26.68 -0.18 10.23
CA GLN A 482 -27.20 0.06 8.88
C GLN A 482 -28.07 1.34 8.85
N PRO A 483 -28.10 2.09 7.74
CA PRO A 483 -28.97 3.25 7.62
C PRO A 483 -30.45 2.92 7.93
N GLY A 484 -31.01 3.60 8.94
CA GLY A 484 -32.40 3.39 9.38
C GLY A 484 -32.62 2.22 10.35
N HIS A 485 -31.56 1.54 10.78
CA HIS A 485 -31.61 0.47 11.77
C HIS A 485 -31.01 0.92 13.11
N GLU A 486 -31.34 0.18 14.16
CA GLU A 486 -30.69 0.30 15.47
C GLU A 486 -29.73 -0.88 15.67
N VAL A 487 -28.65 -0.66 16.42
CA VAL A 487 -27.72 -1.74 16.77
C VAL A 487 -28.41 -2.72 17.72
N PRO A 488 -28.22 -4.04 17.56
CA PRO A 488 -28.76 -5.03 18.48
C PRO A 488 -28.23 -4.80 19.91
N SER A 489 -29.02 -5.14 20.91
CA SER A 489 -28.54 -5.19 22.29
C SER A 489 -27.41 -6.21 22.45
N ILE A 490 -26.61 -6.08 23.50
CA ILE A 490 -25.51 -7.04 23.77
C ILE A 490 -26.03 -8.48 23.92
N ALA A 491 -27.25 -8.68 24.43
CA ALA A 491 -27.87 -10.00 24.57
C ALA A 491 -28.22 -10.61 23.21
N GLU A 492 -28.80 -9.82 22.31
CA GLU A 492 -29.14 -10.24 20.93
C GLU A 492 -27.88 -10.51 20.13
N LEU A 493 -26.87 -9.63 20.23
CA LEU A 493 -25.57 -9.80 19.58
C LEU A 493 -24.89 -11.10 20.01
N ARG A 494 -24.87 -11.39 21.31
CA ARG A 494 -24.34 -12.64 21.87
C ARG A 494 -25.12 -13.87 21.40
N GLN A 495 -26.44 -13.77 21.32
CA GLN A 495 -27.28 -14.83 20.78
C GLN A 495 -26.96 -15.07 19.30
N PHE A 496 -26.85 -14.03 18.50
CA PHE A 496 -26.46 -14.14 17.08
C PHE A 496 -25.10 -14.81 16.89
N CYS A 497 -24.13 -14.49 17.74
CA CYS A 497 -22.78 -15.04 17.68
C CYS A 497 -22.67 -16.45 18.28
N SER A 498 -23.61 -16.90 19.14
CA SER A 498 -23.45 -18.11 19.95
C SER A 498 -23.36 -19.41 19.14
N ASP A 499 -24.01 -19.48 17.96
CA ASP A 499 -23.97 -20.63 17.07
C ASP A 499 -22.78 -20.62 16.10
N ARG A 500 -22.00 -19.50 16.09
CA ARG A 500 -20.90 -19.25 15.15
C ARG A 500 -19.53 -19.16 15.82
N LEU A 501 -19.52 -18.81 17.12
CA LEU A 501 -18.31 -18.58 17.90
C LEU A 501 -18.32 -19.34 19.23
N ALA A 502 -17.16 -19.77 19.67
CA ALA A 502 -16.99 -20.34 21.00
C ALA A 502 -17.38 -19.31 22.08
N ARG A 503 -17.91 -19.79 23.22
CA ARG A 503 -18.48 -18.95 24.29
C ARG A 503 -17.52 -17.89 24.81
N TYR A 504 -16.22 -18.18 24.91
CA TYR A 504 -15.21 -17.25 25.39
C TYR A 504 -14.88 -16.11 24.39
N LYS A 505 -15.27 -16.26 23.12
CA LYS A 505 -15.12 -15.25 22.06
C LYS A 505 -16.29 -14.28 21.95
N LEU A 506 -17.37 -14.52 22.68
CA LEU A 506 -18.57 -13.67 22.59
C LEU A 506 -18.30 -12.30 23.20
N PRO A 507 -18.64 -11.18 22.50
CA PRO A 507 -18.50 -9.84 23.06
C PRO A 507 -19.17 -9.72 24.41
N LYS A 508 -18.51 -9.07 25.36
CA LYS A 508 -19.04 -8.80 26.71
C LYS A 508 -19.65 -7.41 26.82
N ASP A 509 -19.26 -6.53 25.90
CA ASP A 509 -19.70 -5.13 25.89
C ASP A 509 -19.81 -4.64 24.44
N LEU A 510 -20.55 -3.55 24.21
CA LEU A 510 -20.67 -2.91 22.91
C LEU A 510 -20.71 -1.40 23.01
N VAL A 511 -20.20 -0.73 21.98
CA VAL A 511 -20.25 0.73 21.79
C VAL A 511 -20.83 1.01 20.41
N THR A 512 -21.84 1.88 20.33
CA THR A 512 -22.41 2.32 19.05
C THR A 512 -21.73 3.60 18.60
N VAL A 513 -21.36 3.63 17.32
CA VAL A 513 -20.72 4.81 16.68
C VAL A 513 -21.44 5.17 15.39
N ALA A 514 -21.36 6.44 14.99
CA ALA A 514 -21.87 6.89 13.70
C ALA A 514 -21.03 6.34 12.53
N GLU A 515 -19.72 6.20 12.76
CA GLU A 515 -18.76 5.67 11.80
C GLU A 515 -17.62 4.97 12.56
N VAL A 516 -17.25 3.77 12.11
CA VAL A 516 -16.12 3.02 12.69
C VAL A 516 -14.81 3.70 12.27
N PRO A 517 -13.95 4.12 13.23
CA PRO A 517 -12.72 4.83 12.91
C PRO A 517 -11.78 4.03 12.01
N ARG A 518 -11.31 4.69 10.93
CA ARG A 518 -10.33 4.15 9.99
C ARG A 518 -9.15 5.09 9.84
N ASN A 519 -7.97 4.54 9.66
CA ASN A 519 -6.77 5.33 9.38
C ASN A 519 -6.76 5.83 7.93
N GLY A 520 -5.77 6.67 7.57
CA GLY A 520 -5.62 7.24 6.23
C GLY A 520 -5.48 6.22 5.09
N SER A 521 -5.22 4.94 5.39
CA SER A 521 -5.19 3.84 4.41
C SER A 521 -6.50 3.06 4.32
N GLY A 522 -7.56 3.48 5.03
CA GLY A 522 -8.87 2.81 5.05
C GLY A 522 -8.96 1.59 5.97
N LYS A 523 -7.89 1.25 6.70
CA LYS A 523 -7.88 0.15 7.69
C LYS A 523 -8.43 0.62 9.02
N LEU A 524 -9.01 -0.31 9.81
CA LEU A 524 -9.49 -0.02 11.17
C LEU A 524 -8.39 0.66 12.00
N ASP A 525 -8.70 1.81 12.56
CA ASP A 525 -7.83 2.50 13.51
C ASP A 525 -8.07 1.95 14.92
N LYS A 526 -7.42 0.83 15.23
CA LYS A 526 -7.56 0.18 16.53
C LYS A 526 -7.12 1.06 17.71
N VAL A 527 -6.28 2.07 17.48
CA VAL A 527 -5.87 3.02 18.52
C VAL A 527 -7.02 3.95 18.86
N ALA A 528 -7.62 4.60 17.86
CA ALA A 528 -8.78 5.43 18.04
C ALA A 528 -9.99 4.63 18.60
N ILE A 529 -10.20 3.42 18.11
CA ILE A 529 -11.27 2.52 18.58
C ILE A 529 -11.09 2.16 20.06
N ARG A 530 -9.85 1.83 20.51
CA ARG A 530 -9.57 1.57 21.93
C ARG A 530 -9.79 2.81 22.82
N GLN A 531 -9.60 4.02 22.29
CA GLN A 531 -9.90 5.25 23.02
C GLN A 531 -11.40 5.44 23.25
N LEU A 532 -12.23 5.14 22.24
CA LEU A 532 -13.70 5.18 22.36
C LEU A 532 -14.24 4.21 23.43
N VAL A 533 -13.57 3.08 23.60
CA VAL A 533 -13.98 2.05 24.57
C VAL A 533 -13.52 2.36 26.01
N ARG A 534 -12.51 3.20 26.17
CA ARG A 534 -11.96 3.60 27.49
C ARG A 534 -12.64 4.83 28.08
N GLY A 535 -13.31 5.63 27.27
CA GLY A 535 -14.05 6.83 27.69
C GLY A 535 -15.42 6.50 28.13
#